data_d7d9825029480844c3e623b0fed212f0
#
_entry.id   d7d9825029480844c3e623b0fed212f0
#
_cell.length_a   1.000
_cell.length_b   1.000
_cell.length_c   1.000
_cell.angle_alpha   90.00
_cell.angle_beta   90.00
_cell.angle_gamma   90.00
#
_symmetry.space_group_name_H-M   'P 1'
#
loop_
_entity.id
_entity.type
_entity.pdbx_description
1 polymer ?
#
loop_
_entity_poly.entity_id
_entity_poly.type
_entity_poly.pdbx_seq_one_letter_code
_entity_poly.pdbx_strand_id
1 'polypeptide(L)'
;MARIPRVLSIAGTDPTGGAGIQADLKSIAAAGGYGMCVVTALVAQNTQGVREIHTPPQAFLRSQLDAVFDDVEVDAVKIGMLGDAETTTTVADYLAAHPVPVVVVDPVMVATSGDRLLTSDAEQALRQLVRDHATVVTPNIPELAVLTGQPEPDSFEAAVALGRGYAREADVNVLVKGGHLDGDRASNALAAPDGATHVADVPRVATTNTHGTGCSLSSALATRMALGDANSAVTWASAWLHEAIAHADELHVGQGHGPVHHFHRLYRLAGGV
;
A
#
# COMPACT_ATOMS: atom_id res chain seq x y z
N MET A 1 11.80 24.32 10.02
CA MET A 1 10.64 23.38 9.98
C MET A 1 11.04 22.20 9.12
N ALA A 2 10.71 20.96 9.49
CA ALA A 2 10.92 19.82 8.60
C ALA A 2 10.11 20.04 7.31
N ARG A 3 10.68 19.69 6.15
CA ARG A 3 10.00 19.79 4.85
C ARG A 3 8.82 18.79 4.83
N ILE A 4 7.66 19.23 4.35
CA ILE A 4 6.51 18.35 4.11
C ILE A 4 6.82 17.52 2.85
N PRO A 5 6.87 16.18 2.92
CA PRO A 5 7.14 15.34 1.75
C PRO A 5 5.95 15.35 0.78
N ARG A 6 6.26 15.41 -0.51
CA ARG A 6 5.30 15.35 -1.62
C ARG A 6 5.24 13.90 -2.11
N VAL A 7 4.11 13.25 -1.85
CA VAL A 7 3.93 11.82 -2.07
C VAL A 7 2.88 11.58 -3.15
N LEU A 8 3.27 10.87 -4.20
CA LEU A 8 2.39 10.51 -5.30
C LEU A 8 1.84 9.08 -5.11
N SER A 9 0.51 8.95 -5.05
CA SER A 9 -0.17 7.66 -5.18
C SER A 9 -0.48 7.39 -6.65
N ILE A 10 -0.09 6.20 -7.15
CA ILE A 10 -0.44 5.67 -8.46
C ILE A 10 -1.30 4.43 -8.23
N ALA A 11 -2.63 4.56 -8.36
CA ALA A 11 -3.56 3.48 -8.01
C ALA A 11 -4.97 3.70 -8.58
N GLY A 12 -5.83 2.70 -8.42
CA GLY A 12 -7.26 2.81 -8.69
C GLY A 12 -8.02 3.60 -7.64
N THR A 13 -9.27 3.95 -7.96
CA THR A 13 -10.16 4.69 -7.07
C THR A 13 -11.02 3.78 -6.19
N ASP A 14 -11.50 4.32 -5.06
CA ASP A 14 -12.61 3.77 -4.28
C ASP A 14 -13.58 4.90 -3.92
N PRO A 15 -14.77 4.96 -4.57
CA PRO A 15 -15.74 6.04 -4.34
C PRO A 15 -16.29 6.10 -2.91
N THR A 16 -16.18 4.99 -2.14
CA THR A 16 -16.55 5.00 -0.70
C THR A 16 -15.45 5.59 0.19
N GLY A 17 -14.26 5.78 -0.37
CA GLY A 17 -13.16 6.44 0.31
C GLY A 17 -12.37 5.55 1.27
N GLY A 18 -12.63 4.24 1.32
CA GLY A 18 -12.00 3.30 2.24
C GLY A 18 -10.68 2.71 1.76
N ALA A 19 -10.50 2.61 0.43
CA ALA A 19 -9.31 2.05 -0.21
C ALA A 19 -8.84 2.94 -1.37
N GLY A 20 -7.96 2.43 -2.22
CA GLY A 20 -7.46 3.11 -3.41
C GLY A 20 -6.86 4.48 -3.10
N ILE A 21 -6.83 5.36 -4.11
CA ILE A 21 -6.25 6.71 -3.97
C ILE A 21 -6.91 7.53 -2.86
N GLN A 22 -8.18 7.29 -2.53
CA GLN A 22 -8.87 8.02 -1.48
C GLN A 22 -8.30 7.65 -0.08
N ALA A 23 -8.05 6.38 0.17
CA ALA A 23 -7.36 5.95 1.40
C ALA A 23 -5.89 6.41 1.39
N ASP A 24 -5.23 6.34 0.24
CA ASP A 24 -3.85 6.77 0.08
C ASP A 24 -3.67 8.25 0.45
N LEU A 25 -4.47 9.15 -0.13
CA LEU A 25 -4.41 10.58 0.16
C LEU A 25 -4.68 10.90 1.63
N LYS A 26 -5.67 10.22 2.25
CA LYS A 26 -5.96 10.34 3.68
C LYS A 26 -4.78 9.88 4.53
N SER A 27 -4.16 8.75 4.18
CA SER A 27 -3.03 8.17 4.91
C SER A 27 -1.77 9.04 4.78
N ILE A 28 -1.49 9.56 3.58
CA ILE A 28 -0.39 10.51 3.32
C ILE A 28 -0.58 11.77 4.18
N ALA A 29 -1.78 12.34 4.19
CA ALA A 29 -2.08 13.51 5.01
C ALA A 29 -1.94 13.22 6.52
N ALA A 30 -2.46 12.09 7.00
CA ALA A 30 -2.34 11.67 8.40
C ALA A 30 -0.89 11.39 8.81
N ALA A 31 -0.04 10.95 7.88
CA ALA A 31 1.39 10.72 8.09
C ALA A 31 2.24 12.00 7.98
N GLY A 32 1.64 13.15 7.65
CA GLY A 32 2.31 14.46 7.58
C GLY A 32 2.86 14.82 6.18
N GLY A 33 2.37 14.16 5.12
CA GLY A 33 2.74 14.45 3.73
C GLY A 33 1.70 15.28 2.97
N TYR A 34 2.11 15.81 1.82
CA TYR A 34 1.24 16.37 0.78
C TYR A 34 0.96 15.28 -0.25
N GLY A 35 -0.30 14.84 -0.35
CA GLY A 35 -0.72 13.76 -1.22
C GLY A 35 -1.14 14.23 -2.61
N MET A 36 -0.59 13.58 -3.63
CA MET A 36 -0.97 13.72 -5.04
C MET A 36 -1.42 12.35 -5.57
N CYS A 37 -2.15 12.30 -6.68
CA CYS A 37 -2.55 11.03 -7.25
C CYS A 37 -2.56 11.01 -8.77
N VAL A 38 -2.24 9.83 -9.33
CA VAL A 38 -2.44 9.41 -10.71
C VAL A 38 -3.37 8.21 -10.69
N VAL A 39 -4.46 8.27 -11.46
CA VAL A 39 -5.52 7.27 -11.47
C VAL A 39 -5.25 6.22 -12.54
N THR A 40 -5.06 4.97 -12.12
CA THR A 40 -4.88 3.82 -13.02
C THR A 40 -6.20 3.19 -13.44
N ALA A 41 -7.22 3.26 -12.59
CA ALA A 41 -8.55 2.75 -12.87
C ALA A 41 -9.62 3.52 -12.07
N LEU A 42 -10.74 3.79 -12.71
CA LEU A 42 -11.96 4.22 -12.03
C LEU A 42 -12.73 2.97 -11.63
N VAL A 43 -12.91 2.76 -10.33
CA VAL A 43 -13.56 1.56 -9.82
C VAL A 43 -14.89 1.91 -9.18
N ALA A 44 -15.97 1.33 -9.67
CA ALA A 44 -17.28 1.39 -9.05
C ALA A 44 -17.36 0.28 -8.00
N GLN A 45 -17.07 0.62 -6.75
CA GLN A 45 -17.09 -0.32 -5.62
C GLN A 45 -17.70 0.32 -4.36
N ASN A 46 -18.02 -0.54 -3.40
CA ASN A 46 -18.45 -0.15 -2.06
C ASN A 46 -17.95 -1.19 -1.04
N THR A 47 -18.37 -1.06 0.23
CA THR A 47 -17.97 -1.98 1.31
C THR A 47 -18.41 -3.44 1.12
N GLN A 48 -19.25 -3.72 0.11
CA GLN A 48 -19.75 -5.06 -0.20
C GLN A 48 -19.04 -5.72 -1.40
N GLY A 49 -18.28 -4.94 -2.23
CA GLY A 49 -17.51 -5.47 -3.35
C GLY A 49 -17.39 -4.54 -4.55
N VAL A 50 -16.68 -5.03 -5.55
CA VAL A 50 -16.43 -4.35 -6.84
C VAL A 50 -17.58 -4.66 -7.80
N ARG A 51 -18.10 -3.63 -8.49
CA ARG A 51 -19.17 -3.75 -9.47
C ARG A 51 -18.67 -3.58 -10.90
N GLU A 52 -17.77 -2.60 -11.13
CA GLU A 52 -17.27 -2.27 -12.46
C GLU A 52 -15.92 -1.58 -12.34
N ILE A 53 -15.05 -1.81 -13.34
CA ILE A 53 -13.73 -1.18 -13.44
C ILE A 53 -13.60 -0.56 -14.83
N HIS A 54 -13.22 0.72 -14.88
CA HIS A 54 -12.89 1.42 -16.11
C HIS A 54 -11.43 1.86 -16.08
N THR A 55 -10.63 1.33 -17.01
CA THR A 55 -9.22 1.69 -17.16
C THR A 55 -9.09 2.84 -18.17
N PRO A 56 -8.49 3.98 -17.79
CA PRO A 56 -8.22 5.07 -18.71
C PRO A 56 -7.24 4.63 -19.82
N PRO A 57 -7.31 5.20 -21.03
CA PRO A 57 -6.31 4.94 -22.07
C PRO A 57 -4.89 5.25 -21.59
N GLN A 58 -3.90 4.47 -22.02
CA GLN A 58 -2.49 4.62 -21.61
C GLN A 58 -1.94 6.03 -21.91
N ALA A 59 -2.35 6.64 -23.01
CA ALA A 59 -1.99 8.02 -23.34
C ALA A 59 -2.48 9.01 -22.26
N PHE A 60 -3.66 8.77 -21.65
CA PHE A 60 -4.16 9.62 -20.60
C PHE A 60 -3.45 9.34 -19.25
N LEU A 61 -3.09 8.08 -18.98
CA LEU A 61 -2.25 7.74 -17.83
C LEU A 61 -0.91 8.47 -17.89
N ARG A 62 -0.24 8.46 -19.05
CA ARG A 62 1.01 9.22 -19.27
C ARG A 62 0.80 10.72 -19.07
N SER A 63 -0.27 11.30 -19.62
CA SER A 63 -0.58 12.73 -19.43
C SER A 63 -0.79 13.12 -17.96
N GLN A 64 -1.36 12.23 -17.13
CA GLN A 64 -1.48 12.46 -15.69
C GLN A 64 -0.09 12.45 -15.01
N LEU A 65 0.78 11.51 -15.38
CA LEU A 65 2.15 11.42 -14.88
C LEU A 65 2.94 12.68 -15.27
N ASP A 66 2.92 13.05 -16.55
CA ASP A 66 3.58 14.25 -17.07
C ASP A 66 3.13 15.51 -16.30
N ALA A 67 1.82 15.67 -16.10
CA ALA A 67 1.26 16.84 -15.40
C ALA A 67 1.77 16.98 -13.95
N VAL A 68 2.10 15.86 -13.28
CA VAL A 68 2.69 15.90 -11.94
C VAL A 68 4.20 16.13 -12.01
N PHE A 69 4.92 15.34 -12.80
CA PHE A 69 6.39 15.36 -12.79
C PHE A 69 6.99 16.58 -13.47
N ASP A 70 6.27 17.24 -14.40
CA ASP A 70 6.71 18.48 -15.03
C ASP A 70 6.73 19.68 -14.06
N ASP A 71 5.89 19.63 -13.00
CA ASP A 71 5.70 20.77 -12.08
C ASP A 71 6.17 20.48 -10.64
N VAL A 72 6.09 19.21 -10.20
CA VAL A 72 6.33 18.84 -8.81
C VAL A 72 7.50 17.89 -8.68
N GLU A 73 8.50 18.26 -7.86
CA GLU A 73 9.53 17.33 -7.41
C GLU A 73 8.92 16.31 -6.44
N VAL A 74 8.83 15.03 -6.84
CA VAL A 74 8.19 13.94 -6.08
C VAL A 74 9.21 13.33 -5.11
N ASP A 75 8.90 13.33 -3.80
CA ASP A 75 9.78 12.78 -2.76
C ASP A 75 9.58 11.27 -2.56
N ALA A 76 8.35 10.79 -2.76
CA ALA A 76 8.02 9.37 -2.70
C ALA A 76 6.86 9.01 -3.63
N VAL A 77 6.86 7.78 -4.12
CA VAL A 77 5.75 7.18 -4.86
C VAL A 77 5.21 5.98 -4.07
N LYS A 78 3.89 5.89 -3.95
CA LYS A 78 3.21 4.66 -3.56
C LYS A 78 2.48 4.10 -4.77
N ILE A 79 2.72 2.86 -5.10
CA ILE A 79 2.03 2.13 -6.16
C ILE A 79 1.03 1.17 -5.51
N GLY A 80 -0.24 1.26 -5.93
CA GLY A 80 -1.31 0.34 -5.54
C GLY A 80 -1.78 -0.51 -6.71
N MET A 81 -3.10 -0.66 -6.87
CA MET A 81 -3.68 -1.45 -7.96
C MET A 81 -3.38 -0.84 -9.34
N LEU A 82 -2.68 -1.58 -10.18
CA LEU A 82 -2.38 -1.20 -11.57
C LEU A 82 -3.36 -1.84 -12.59
N GLY A 83 -3.93 -3.01 -12.23
CA GLY A 83 -4.98 -3.68 -13.01
C GLY A 83 -4.44 -4.63 -14.08
N ASP A 84 -3.63 -4.17 -15.02
CA ASP A 84 -3.13 -4.95 -16.15
C ASP A 84 -1.63 -4.76 -16.43
N ALA A 85 -1.09 -5.59 -17.32
CA ALA A 85 0.33 -5.57 -17.69
C ALA A 85 0.72 -4.29 -18.44
N GLU A 86 -0.16 -3.73 -19.27
CA GLU A 86 0.10 -2.52 -20.05
C GLU A 86 0.26 -1.31 -19.13
N THR A 87 -0.66 -1.15 -18.19
CA THR A 87 -0.60 -0.11 -17.14
C THR A 87 0.66 -0.26 -16.29
N THR A 88 0.99 -1.49 -15.87
CA THR A 88 2.18 -1.78 -15.08
C THR A 88 3.46 -1.41 -15.84
N THR A 89 3.56 -1.78 -17.12
CA THR A 89 4.69 -1.43 -17.98
C THR A 89 4.79 0.08 -18.20
N THR A 90 3.65 0.75 -18.44
CA THR A 90 3.63 2.21 -18.59
C THR A 90 4.18 2.93 -17.36
N VAL A 91 3.81 2.49 -16.16
CA VAL A 91 4.31 3.06 -14.90
C VAL A 91 5.79 2.73 -14.70
N ALA A 92 6.23 1.49 -14.99
CA ALA A 92 7.63 1.09 -14.88
C ALA A 92 8.53 1.91 -15.82
N ASP A 93 8.17 2.03 -17.10
CA ASP A 93 8.89 2.83 -18.09
C ASP A 93 8.99 4.30 -17.67
N TYR A 94 7.90 4.81 -17.06
CA TYR A 94 7.88 6.19 -16.59
C TYR A 94 8.83 6.41 -15.43
N LEU A 95 8.84 5.53 -14.43
CA LEU A 95 9.76 5.59 -13.29
C LEU A 95 11.23 5.38 -13.69
N ALA A 96 11.50 4.59 -14.74
CA ALA A 96 12.84 4.44 -15.29
C ALA A 96 13.39 5.77 -15.84
N ALA A 97 12.53 6.58 -16.47
CA ALA A 97 12.88 7.90 -16.99
C ALA A 97 12.88 9.00 -15.90
N HIS A 98 12.12 8.82 -14.82
CA HIS A 98 11.93 9.79 -13.74
C HIS A 98 12.18 9.13 -12.36
N PRO A 99 13.45 8.88 -11.98
CA PRO A 99 13.77 8.22 -10.72
C PRO A 99 13.26 8.98 -9.50
N VAL A 100 12.65 8.28 -8.55
CA VAL A 100 12.14 8.82 -7.29
C VAL A 100 12.88 8.18 -6.12
N PRO A 101 13.26 8.93 -5.05
CA PRO A 101 14.06 8.41 -3.95
C PRO A 101 13.41 7.25 -3.18
N VAL A 102 12.08 7.26 -3.05
CA VAL A 102 11.31 6.23 -2.33
C VAL A 102 10.17 5.75 -3.20
N VAL A 103 10.14 4.45 -3.48
CA VAL A 103 9.04 3.79 -4.21
C VAL A 103 8.53 2.63 -3.36
N VAL A 104 7.32 2.76 -2.83
CA VAL A 104 6.64 1.70 -2.07
C VAL A 104 5.58 1.04 -2.95
N VAL A 105 5.75 -0.25 -3.20
CA VAL A 105 4.81 -1.04 -4.02
C VAL A 105 3.95 -1.90 -3.11
N ASP A 106 2.64 -1.63 -3.09
CA ASP A 106 1.64 -2.54 -2.51
C ASP A 106 1.17 -3.48 -3.64
N PRO A 107 1.57 -4.76 -3.62
CA PRO A 107 1.38 -5.67 -4.75
C PRO A 107 -0.05 -6.23 -4.75
N VAL A 108 -1.04 -5.34 -4.93
CA VAL A 108 -2.47 -5.68 -4.86
C VAL A 108 -2.83 -6.64 -5.98
N MET A 109 -3.04 -7.91 -5.64
CA MET A 109 -3.38 -9.00 -6.57
C MET A 109 -4.80 -9.51 -6.39
N VAL A 110 -5.36 -9.34 -5.19
CA VAL A 110 -6.70 -9.81 -4.82
C VAL A 110 -7.41 -8.70 -4.04
N ALA A 111 -8.66 -8.43 -4.36
CA ALA A 111 -9.50 -7.51 -3.60
C ALA A 111 -9.84 -8.10 -2.22
N THR A 112 -10.23 -7.25 -1.26
CA THR A 112 -10.73 -7.70 0.05
C THR A 112 -11.94 -8.63 -0.07
N SER A 113 -12.71 -8.53 -1.16
CA SER A 113 -13.81 -9.44 -1.51
C SER A 113 -13.37 -10.84 -1.97
N GLY A 114 -12.07 -11.08 -2.22
CA GLY A 114 -11.52 -12.33 -2.76
C GLY A 114 -11.42 -12.37 -4.29
N ASP A 115 -11.84 -11.33 -4.99
CA ASP A 115 -11.75 -11.26 -6.46
C ASP A 115 -10.30 -11.06 -6.91
N ARG A 116 -9.83 -11.90 -7.87
CA ARG A 116 -8.52 -11.68 -8.50
C ARG A 116 -8.55 -10.41 -9.34
N LEU A 117 -7.59 -9.53 -9.10
CA LEU A 117 -7.44 -8.24 -9.77
C LEU A 117 -6.37 -8.24 -10.85
N LEU A 118 -5.54 -9.28 -10.92
CA LEU A 118 -4.43 -9.40 -11.88
C LEU A 118 -4.52 -10.69 -12.70
N THR A 119 -4.13 -10.59 -13.96
CA THR A 119 -3.84 -11.71 -14.86
C THR A 119 -2.38 -12.18 -14.67
N SER A 120 -2.00 -13.35 -15.18
CA SER A 120 -0.65 -13.91 -15.03
C SER A 120 0.45 -13.03 -15.65
N ASP A 121 0.17 -12.38 -16.76
CA ASP A 121 1.08 -11.43 -17.41
C ASP A 121 1.22 -10.12 -16.62
N ALA A 122 0.15 -9.66 -15.99
CA ALA A 122 0.19 -8.51 -15.08
C ALA A 122 1.00 -8.84 -13.79
N GLU A 123 0.89 -10.07 -13.26
CA GLU A 123 1.72 -10.52 -12.13
C GLU A 123 3.22 -10.53 -12.50
N GLN A 124 3.57 -10.97 -13.72
CA GLN A 124 4.95 -10.96 -14.19
C GLN A 124 5.48 -9.53 -14.36
N ALA A 125 4.69 -8.64 -14.96
CA ALA A 125 5.05 -7.24 -15.10
C ALA A 125 5.24 -6.55 -13.73
N LEU A 126 4.39 -6.87 -12.76
CA LEU A 126 4.50 -6.34 -11.39
C LEU A 126 5.78 -6.82 -10.69
N ARG A 127 6.15 -8.10 -10.83
CA ARG A 127 7.43 -8.61 -10.29
C ARG A 127 8.63 -7.88 -10.89
N GLN A 128 8.59 -7.58 -12.19
CA GLN A 128 9.65 -6.83 -12.84
C GLN A 128 9.71 -5.39 -12.33
N LEU A 129 8.56 -4.71 -12.24
CA LEU A 129 8.46 -3.36 -11.65
C LEU A 129 9.04 -3.31 -10.23
N VAL A 130 8.73 -4.32 -9.40
CA VAL A 130 9.27 -4.42 -8.04
C VAL A 130 10.79 -4.50 -8.05
N ARG A 131 11.38 -5.37 -8.87
CA ARG A 131 12.84 -5.56 -8.97
C ARG A 131 13.56 -4.31 -9.48
N ASP A 132 12.96 -3.61 -10.43
CA ASP A 132 13.62 -2.49 -11.12
C ASP A 132 13.50 -1.16 -10.35
N HIS A 133 12.40 -0.98 -9.59
CA HIS A 133 12.06 0.34 -9.06
C HIS A 133 11.72 0.38 -7.57
N ALA A 134 11.28 -0.73 -6.94
CA ALA A 134 10.80 -0.65 -5.58
C ALA A 134 11.93 -0.46 -4.56
N THR A 135 11.75 0.50 -3.65
CA THR A 135 12.52 0.59 -2.41
C THR A 135 12.00 -0.41 -1.37
N VAL A 136 10.67 -0.57 -1.33
CA VAL A 136 9.97 -1.53 -0.47
C VAL A 136 8.77 -2.09 -1.20
N VAL A 137 8.57 -3.40 -1.11
CA VAL A 137 7.32 -4.07 -1.46
C VAL A 137 6.59 -4.53 -0.20
N THR A 138 5.24 -4.42 -0.17
CA THR A 138 4.44 -4.64 1.05
C THR A 138 3.41 -5.78 0.89
N PRO A 139 3.83 -7.03 0.65
CA PRO A 139 2.89 -8.13 0.43
C PRO A 139 2.20 -8.56 1.73
N ASN A 140 0.93 -8.94 1.63
CA ASN A 140 0.27 -9.80 2.60
C ASN A 140 0.69 -11.27 2.38
N ILE A 141 0.17 -12.21 3.19
CA ILE A 141 0.58 -13.63 3.14
C ILE A 141 0.28 -14.27 1.77
N PRO A 142 -0.95 -14.18 1.20
CA PRO A 142 -1.23 -14.68 -0.13
C PRO A 142 -0.38 -14.02 -1.23
N GLU A 143 -0.20 -12.71 -1.18
CA GLU A 143 0.63 -11.96 -2.14
C GLU A 143 2.10 -12.37 -2.08
N LEU A 144 2.62 -12.62 -0.88
CA LEU A 144 3.99 -13.10 -0.69
C LEU A 144 4.18 -14.50 -1.32
N ALA A 145 3.22 -15.39 -1.16
CA ALA A 145 3.22 -16.72 -1.80
C ALA A 145 3.24 -16.58 -3.33
N VAL A 146 2.41 -15.70 -3.90
CA VAL A 146 2.41 -15.43 -5.33
C VAL A 146 3.75 -14.83 -5.78
N LEU A 147 4.29 -13.81 -5.10
CA LEU A 147 5.57 -13.18 -5.47
C LEU A 147 6.73 -14.15 -5.49
N THR A 148 6.76 -15.08 -4.54
CA THR A 148 7.85 -16.06 -4.38
C THR A 148 7.64 -17.36 -5.17
N GLY A 149 6.40 -17.62 -5.63
CA GLY A 149 6.04 -18.91 -6.22
C GLY A 149 6.07 -20.08 -5.22
N GLN A 150 5.99 -19.79 -3.92
CA GLN A 150 6.01 -20.75 -2.83
C GLN A 150 4.62 -20.91 -2.20
N PRO A 151 4.34 -22.01 -1.48
CA PRO A 151 3.11 -22.16 -0.70
C PRO A 151 2.94 -21.04 0.33
N GLU A 152 1.69 -20.73 0.68
CA GLU A 152 1.40 -19.77 1.73
C GLU A 152 1.97 -20.25 3.07
N PRO A 153 2.75 -19.40 3.78
CA PRO A 153 3.27 -19.72 5.10
C PRO A 153 2.13 -19.71 6.13
N ASP A 154 2.20 -20.65 7.08
CA ASP A 154 1.21 -20.87 8.13
C ASP A 154 1.52 -20.15 9.45
N SER A 155 2.68 -19.50 9.53
CA SER A 155 3.14 -18.78 10.72
C SER A 155 3.87 -17.48 10.35
N PHE A 156 3.93 -16.56 11.30
CA PHE A 156 4.63 -15.28 11.09
C PHE A 156 6.12 -15.48 10.86
N GLU A 157 6.73 -16.40 11.59
CA GLU A 157 8.14 -16.75 11.45
C GLU A 157 8.45 -17.32 10.05
N ALA A 158 7.59 -18.21 9.55
CA ALA A 158 7.71 -18.75 8.19
C ALA A 158 7.52 -17.67 7.12
N ALA A 159 6.55 -16.76 7.33
CA ALA A 159 6.33 -15.63 6.43
C ALA A 159 7.54 -14.68 6.40
N VAL A 160 8.12 -14.37 7.54
CA VAL A 160 9.33 -13.55 7.65
C VAL A 160 10.53 -14.24 6.99
N ALA A 161 10.68 -15.55 7.17
CA ALA A 161 11.75 -16.31 6.51
C ALA A 161 11.60 -16.28 4.98
N LEU A 162 10.37 -16.45 4.47
CA LEU A 162 10.06 -16.37 3.05
C LEU A 162 10.32 -14.95 2.49
N GLY A 163 9.88 -13.91 3.22
CA GLY A 163 10.13 -12.51 2.88
C GLY A 163 11.62 -12.15 2.82
N ARG A 164 12.43 -12.69 3.74
CA ARG A 164 13.90 -12.54 3.72
C ARG A 164 14.54 -13.21 2.50
N GLY A 165 14.02 -14.38 2.10
CA GLY A 165 14.45 -15.05 0.88
C GLY A 165 14.21 -14.18 -0.35
N TYR A 166 13.00 -13.66 -0.48
CA TYR A 166 12.62 -12.79 -1.58
C TYR A 166 13.37 -11.43 -1.56
N ALA A 167 13.58 -10.85 -0.39
CA ALA A 167 14.34 -9.61 -0.27
C ALA A 167 15.76 -9.73 -0.85
N ARG A 168 16.46 -10.85 -0.59
CA ARG A 168 17.79 -11.13 -1.16
C ARG A 168 17.75 -11.40 -2.66
N GLU A 169 16.75 -12.16 -3.12
CA GLU A 169 16.60 -12.53 -4.54
C GLU A 169 16.31 -11.30 -5.41
N ALA A 170 15.38 -10.45 -4.95
CA ALA A 170 14.90 -9.30 -5.71
C ALA A 170 15.68 -7.99 -5.43
N ASP A 171 16.63 -8.01 -4.48
CA ASP A 171 17.38 -6.84 -3.99
C ASP A 171 16.47 -5.68 -3.55
N VAL A 172 15.38 -6.01 -2.82
CA VAL A 172 14.35 -5.06 -2.38
C VAL A 172 13.99 -5.30 -0.92
N ASN A 173 13.66 -4.24 -0.15
CA ASN A 173 13.07 -4.45 1.17
C ASN A 173 11.67 -5.03 1.05
N VAL A 174 11.32 -5.98 1.92
CA VAL A 174 10.01 -6.64 1.95
C VAL A 174 9.33 -6.40 3.27
N LEU A 175 8.22 -5.67 3.28
CA LEU A 175 7.36 -5.54 4.47
C LEU A 175 6.32 -6.66 4.46
N VAL A 176 6.58 -7.73 5.19
CA VAL A 176 5.66 -8.84 5.40
C VAL A 176 4.53 -8.41 6.33
N LYS A 177 3.28 -8.44 5.85
CA LYS A 177 2.08 -8.07 6.61
C LYS A 177 1.48 -9.32 7.29
N GLY A 178 1.58 -9.43 8.63
CA GLY A 178 1.09 -10.58 9.40
C GLY A 178 -0.41 -10.55 9.73
N GLY A 179 -1.15 -9.53 9.28
CA GLY A 179 -2.57 -9.37 9.63
C GLY A 179 -3.52 -10.47 9.13
N HIS A 180 -3.11 -11.32 8.17
CA HIS A 180 -3.90 -12.45 7.66
C HIS A 180 -3.71 -13.74 8.46
N LEU A 181 -2.70 -13.84 9.31
CA LEU A 181 -2.46 -14.99 10.15
C LEU A 181 -3.38 -14.97 11.37
N ASP A 182 -3.72 -16.14 11.90
CA ASP A 182 -4.48 -16.27 13.14
C ASP A 182 -3.67 -15.82 14.36
N GLY A 183 -4.35 -15.55 15.47
CA GLY A 183 -3.74 -15.18 16.75
C GLY A 183 -4.05 -13.75 17.21
N ASP A 184 -3.45 -13.36 18.32
CA ASP A 184 -3.67 -12.10 19.03
C ASP A 184 -2.78 -10.94 18.51
N ARG A 185 -1.87 -11.23 17.57
CA ARG A 185 -0.94 -10.26 16.97
C ARG A 185 -1.25 -10.04 15.49
N ALA A 186 -1.02 -8.82 15.04
CA ALA A 186 -1.08 -8.40 13.65
C ALA A 186 0.22 -7.68 13.24
N SER A 187 1.35 -8.30 13.60
CA SER A 187 2.68 -7.71 13.45
C SER A 187 3.12 -7.62 12.00
N ASN A 188 3.96 -6.64 11.70
CA ASN A 188 4.61 -6.47 10.42
C ASN A 188 6.13 -6.63 10.58
N ALA A 189 6.81 -7.21 9.57
CA ALA A 189 8.26 -7.37 9.58
C ALA A 189 8.87 -6.83 8.30
N LEU A 190 9.81 -5.89 8.41
CA LEU A 190 10.63 -5.41 7.31
C LEU A 190 11.88 -6.29 7.21
N ALA A 191 12.00 -7.03 6.14
CA ALA A 191 13.18 -7.82 5.78
C ALA A 191 13.99 -7.06 4.74
N ALA A 192 15.27 -6.83 5.02
CA ALA A 192 16.21 -6.16 4.11
C ALA A 192 17.03 -7.16 3.30
N PRO A 193 17.58 -6.77 2.12
CA PRO A 193 18.42 -7.63 1.29
C PRO A 193 19.67 -8.17 2.00
N ASP A 194 20.25 -7.39 2.91
CA ASP A 194 21.41 -7.78 3.75
C ASP A 194 21.07 -8.83 4.82
N GLY A 195 19.79 -9.17 4.97
CA GLY A 195 19.27 -10.13 5.94
C GLY A 195 18.84 -9.53 7.26
N ALA A 196 18.99 -8.23 7.48
CA ALA A 196 18.44 -7.53 8.64
C ALA A 196 16.90 -7.66 8.65
N THR A 197 16.34 -7.69 9.86
CA THR A 197 14.88 -7.76 10.01
C THR A 197 14.46 -6.85 11.17
N HIS A 198 13.47 -5.99 10.91
CA HIS A 198 12.86 -5.14 11.91
C HIS A 198 11.37 -5.50 12.05
N VAL A 199 10.94 -5.79 13.28
CA VAL A 199 9.54 -6.18 13.58
C VAL A 199 8.83 -5.03 14.28
N ALA A 200 7.70 -4.61 13.71
CA ALA A 200 6.73 -3.74 14.37
C ALA A 200 5.60 -4.62 14.91
N ASP A 201 5.66 -4.87 16.21
CA ASP A 201 4.76 -5.77 16.91
C ASP A 201 3.52 -5.01 17.40
N VAL A 202 2.33 -5.34 16.86
CA VAL A 202 1.06 -4.71 17.22
C VAL A 202 0.00 -5.76 17.56
N PRO A 203 -0.87 -5.50 18.56
CA PRO A 203 -1.97 -6.41 18.88
C PRO A 203 -3.01 -6.41 17.77
N ARG A 204 -3.74 -7.50 17.66
CA ARG A 204 -4.88 -7.61 16.76
C ARG A 204 -6.10 -6.88 17.34
N VAL A 205 -6.79 -6.12 16.53
CA VAL A 205 -8.08 -5.50 16.87
C VAL A 205 -9.21 -6.41 16.38
N ALA A 206 -10.16 -6.70 17.26
CA ALA A 206 -11.35 -7.49 16.93
C ALA A 206 -12.40 -6.59 16.25
N THR A 207 -12.30 -6.46 14.92
CA THR A 207 -13.26 -5.72 14.09
C THR A 207 -13.34 -6.33 12.69
N THR A 208 -14.47 -6.13 12.00
CA THR A 208 -14.66 -6.44 10.58
C THR A 208 -14.34 -5.24 9.67
N ASN A 209 -14.10 -4.06 10.24
CA ASN A 209 -13.84 -2.82 9.51
C ASN A 209 -12.35 -2.69 9.16
N THR A 210 -11.92 -3.47 8.16
CA THR A 210 -10.52 -3.57 7.72
C THR A 210 -10.31 -3.18 6.26
N HIS A 211 -11.33 -2.59 5.62
CA HIS A 211 -11.22 -2.17 4.22
C HIS A 211 -10.16 -1.09 4.05
N GLY A 212 -9.23 -1.33 3.11
CA GLY A 212 -8.14 -0.42 2.77
C GLY A 212 -6.96 -0.40 3.73
N THR A 213 -6.83 -1.38 4.65
CA THR A 213 -5.66 -1.49 5.55
C THR A 213 -4.33 -1.56 4.80
N GLY A 214 -4.25 -2.34 3.71
CA GLY A 214 -3.05 -2.45 2.86
C GLY A 214 -2.67 -1.11 2.23
N CYS A 215 -3.62 -0.48 1.54
CA CYS A 215 -3.45 0.83 0.92
C CYS A 215 -3.01 1.89 1.95
N SER A 216 -3.65 1.89 3.13
CA SER A 216 -3.35 2.83 4.21
C SER A 216 -1.94 2.64 4.78
N LEU A 217 -1.52 1.39 5.01
CA LEU A 217 -0.19 1.07 5.53
C LEU A 217 0.90 1.50 4.54
N SER A 218 0.78 1.09 3.28
CA SER A 218 1.79 1.36 2.25
C SER A 218 1.96 2.86 1.96
N SER A 219 0.86 3.63 1.98
CA SER A 219 0.89 5.08 1.78
C SER A 219 1.47 5.84 2.97
N ALA A 220 1.11 5.44 4.20
CA ALA A 220 1.72 5.97 5.42
C ALA A 220 3.22 5.65 5.46
N LEU A 221 3.60 4.41 5.09
CA LEU A 221 4.99 3.99 5.00
C LEU A 221 5.79 4.85 4.02
N ALA A 222 5.30 5.03 2.78
CA ALA A 222 5.95 5.87 1.77
C ALA A 222 6.20 7.29 2.28
N THR A 223 5.19 7.87 2.94
CA THR A 223 5.29 9.22 3.52
C THR A 223 6.37 9.29 4.62
N ARG A 224 6.38 8.31 5.52
CA ARG A 224 7.32 8.27 6.65
C ARG A 224 8.74 7.96 6.22
N MET A 225 8.93 7.15 5.18
CA MET A 225 10.25 6.89 4.58
C MET A 225 10.83 8.12 3.89
N ALA A 226 10.01 8.98 3.30
CA ALA A 226 10.47 10.27 2.77
C ALA A 226 10.92 11.26 3.88
N LEU A 227 10.61 10.98 5.15
CA LEU A 227 11.00 11.78 6.31
C LEU A 227 12.17 11.19 7.13
N GLY A 228 12.48 9.89 6.96
CA GLY A 228 13.48 9.22 7.79
C GLY A 228 13.81 7.79 7.33
N ASP A 229 14.36 7.00 8.24
CA ASP A 229 14.74 5.61 7.95
C ASP A 229 13.55 4.65 7.89
N ALA A 230 13.72 3.53 7.20
CA ALA A 230 12.67 2.56 6.93
C ALA A 230 12.16 1.88 8.23
N ASN A 231 13.01 1.59 9.21
CA ASN A 231 12.60 0.92 10.44
C ASN A 231 11.69 1.81 11.29
N SER A 232 12.05 3.08 11.46
CA SER A 232 11.22 4.08 12.14
C SER A 232 9.89 4.30 11.39
N ALA A 233 9.93 4.30 10.05
CA ALA A 233 8.75 4.44 9.20
C ALA A 233 7.78 3.27 9.38
N VAL A 234 8.27 2.03 9.39
CA VAL A 234 7.47 0.81 9.63
C VAL A 234 6.86 0.82 11.03
N THR A 235 7.64 1.16 12.05
CA THR A 235 7.14 1.25 13.43
C THR A 235 6.00 2.27 13.54
N TRP A 236 6.20 3.46 12.98
CA TRP A 236 5.20 4.52 13.01
C TRP A 236 3.92 4.13 12.24
N ALA A 237 4.07 3.63 11.00
CA ALA A 237 2.94 3.28 10.14
C ALA A 237 2.10 2.13 10.71
N SER A 238 2.76 1.11 11.31
CA SER A 238 2.08 -0.01 11.96
C SER A 238 1.30 0.44 13.20
N ALA A 239 1.88 1.28 14.05
CA ALA A 239 1.22 1.82 15.23
C ALA A 239 0.04 2.73 14.87
N TRP A 240 0.21 3.63 13.89
CA TRP A 240 -0.85 4.49 13.40
C TRP A 240 -2.02 3.69 12.79
N LEU A 241 -1.71 2.68 11.96
CA LEU A 241 -2.75 1.83 11.36
C LEU A 241 -3.50 1.02 12.42
N HIS A 242 -2.80 0.49 13.43
CA HIS A 242 -3.44 -0.20 14.55
C HIS A 242 -4.49 0.71 15.24
N GLU A 243 -4.13 1.97 15.54
CA GLU A 243 -5.08 2.93 16.09
C GLU A 243 -6.23 3.24 15.13
N ALA A 244 -5.93 3.41 13.81
CA ALA A 244 -6.95 3.65 12.79
C ALA A 244 -7.96 2.49 12.68
N ILE A 245 -7.52 1.25 12.87
CA ILE A 245 -8.38 0.06 12.92
C ILE A 245 -9.18 0.04 14.24
N ALA A 246 -8.55 0.35 15.38
CA ALA A 246 -9.21 0.35 16.69
C ALA A 246 -10.37 1.37 16.77
N HIS A 247 -10.34 2.42 15.97
CA HIS A 247 -11.37 3.45 15.87
C HIS A 247 -12.28 3.32 14.62
N ALA A 248 -12.14 2.25 13.83
CA ALA A 248 -12.87 2.08 12.57
C ALA A 248 -14.39 2.02 12.77
N ASP A 249 -14.85 1.40 13.86
CA ASP A 249 -16.27 1.22 14.15
C ASP A 249 -16.99 2.57 14.41
N GLU A 250 -16.26 3.62 14.81
CA GLU A 250 -16.81 4.96 15.04
C GLU A 250 -17.33 5.62 13.74
N LEU A 251 -16.87 5.18 12.57
CA LEU A 251 -17.23 5.79 11.28
C LEU A 251 -18.64 5.41 10.80
N HIS A 252 -19.15 4.24 11.17
CA HIS A 252 -20.45 3.70 10.70
C HIS A 252 -20.62 3.78 9.16
N VAL A 253 -19.59 3.42 8.40
CA VAL A 253 -19.59 3.51 6.92
C VAL A 253 -19.88 2.17 6.28
N GLY A 254 -20.99 2.10 5.54
CA GLY A 254 -21.38 0.95 4.72
C GLY A 254 -22.04 -0.19 5.50
N GLN A 255 -22.42 -1.25 4.76
CA GLN A 255 -23.09 -2.44 5.32
C GLN A 255 -22.21 -3.69 5.26
N GLY A 256 -21.01 -3.59 4.64
CA GLY A 256 -20.02 -4.65 4.53
C GLY A 256 -18.79 -4.37 5.40
N HIS A 257 -17.60 -4.73 4.90
CA HIS A 257 -16.34 -4.39 5.56
C HIS A 257 -16.12 -2.87 5.50
N GLY A 258 -16.27 -2.19 6.62
CA GLY A 258 -16.08 -0.74 6.73
C GLY A 258 -14.59 -0.34 6.64
N PRO A 259 -14.31 0.95 6.36
CA PRO A 259 -12.95 1.46 6.26
C PRO A 259 -12.32 1.71 7.64
N VAL A 260 -10.98 1.80 7.66
CA VAL A 260 -10.23 2.27 8.84
C VAL A 260 -10.43 3.76 9.07
N HIS A 261 -10.30 4.23 10.31
CA HIS A 261 -10.47 5.64 10.66
C HIS A 261 -9.15 6.43 10.50
N HIS A 262 -8.82 6.84 9.29
CA HIS A 262 -7.56 7.53 8.96
C HIS A 262 -7.29 8.79 9.80
N PHE A 263 -8.33 9.51 10.21
CA PHE A 263 -8.25 10.79 10.91
C PHE A 263 -8.66 10.74 12.39
N HIS A 264 -8.65 9.55 13.03
CA HIS A 264 -9.02 9.39 14.45
C HIS A 264 -8.27 10.38 15.38
N ARG A 265 -6.98 10.64 15.15
CA ARG A 265 -6.19 11.60 15.94
C ARG A 265 -6.65 13.04 15.68
N LEU A 266 -6.90 13.41 14.42
CA LEU A 266 -7.33 14.76 14.04
C LEU A 266 -8.74 15.06 14.62
N TYR A 267 -9.67 14.13 14.54
CA TYR A 267 -11.02 14.30 15.06
C TYR A 267 -11.02 14.48 16.57
N ARG A 268 -10.21 13.74 17.31
CA ARG A 268 -10.03 13.98 18.74
C ARG A 268 -9.50 15.36 19.07
N LEU A 269 -8.51 15.86 18.32
CA LEU A 269 -7.94 17.20 18.48
C LEU A 269 -8.96 18.29 18.14
N ALA A 270 -9.85 18.06 17.19
CA ALA A 270 -10.92 18.99 16.79
C ALA A 270 -12.09 19.04 17.76
N GLY A 271 -12.04 18.33 18.90
CA GLY A 271 -13.05 18.38 19.94
C GLY A 271 -13.99 17.16 19.99
N GLY A 272 -13.64 16.11 19.24
CA GLY A 272 -14.38 14.86 19.14
C GLY A 272 -15.78 15.05 18.55
N VAL A 273 -16.17 14.16 17.67
CA VAL A 273 -17.59 13.95 17.42
C VAL A 273 -18.11 13.02 18.52
#